data_0c90db027842afd6e7b5c6d8dd6eb2cc
#
_entry.id   0c90db027842afd6e7b5c6d8dd6eb2cc
#
_cell.length_a   1.000
_cell.length_b   1.000
_cell.length_c   1.000
_cell.angle_alpha   90.00
_cell.angle_beta   90.00
_cell.angle_gamma   90.00
#
_symmetry.space_group_name_H-M   'P 1'
#
loop_
_entity.id
_entity.type
_entity.pdbx_description
1 polymer ?
#
loop_
_entity_poly.entity_id
_entity_poly.type
_entity_poly.pdbx_seq_one_letter_code
_entity_poly.pdbx_strand_id
1 'polypeptide(L)'
;MSDITIVVDCNDADFARDICAALQQFPDVTALLPHHQAVRDAQYASCWFPDPQLLTRSPGLKLIQAASAGVDHLPPALFASEIPLCRVIDEDFRHGMFEYALWSVLW
;
A
#
# COMPACT_ATOMS: atom_id res chain seq x y z
N MET A 1 -7.14 -18.90 12.90
CA MET A 1 -7.55 -18.57 11.53
C MET A 1 -7.68 -17.08 11.39
N SER A 2 -7.10 -16.51 10.34
CA SER A 2 -7.13 -15.06 10.13
C SER A 2 -8.41 -14.66 9.41
N ASP A 3 -9.06 -13.61 9.90
CA ASP A 3 -10.27 -13.08 9.29
C ASP A 3 -9.95 -12.07 8.17
N ILE A 4 -8.74 -11.49 8.19
CA ILE A 4 -8.32 -10.44 7.26
C ILE A 4 -7.02 -10.87 6.59
N THR A 5 -7.02 -10.87 5.25
CA THR A 5 -5.82 -11.17 4.47
C THR A 5 -5.44 -9.93 3.66
N ILE A 6 -4.20 -9.49 3.84
CA ILE A 6 -3.66 -8.29 3.21
C ILE A 6 -2.45 -8.68 2.36
N VAL A 7 -2.46 -8.34 1.08
CA VAL A 7 -1.27 -8.46 0.24
C VAL A 7 -0.45 -7.16 0.33
N VAL A 8 0.85 -7.31 0.59
CA VAL A 8 1.78 -6.18 0.68
C VAL A 8 2.63 -6.19 -0.58
N ASP A 9 2.32 -5.31 -1.52
CA ASP A 9 2.96 -5.26 -2.83
C ASP A 9 3.81 -4.00 -2.95
N CYS A 10 5.08 -4.14 -2.61
CA CYS A 10 6.07 -3.08 -2.66
C CYS A 10 7.29 -3.55 -3.45
N ASN A 11 7.90 -2.64 -4.21
CA ASN A 11 9.12 -2.98 -4.95
C ASN A 11 10.39 -2.99 -4.06
N ASP A 12 10.29 -2.52 -2.83
CA ASP A 12 11.38 -2.57 -1.84
C ASP A 12 11.10 -3.71 -0.88
N ALA A 13 11.96 -4.74 -0.90
CA ALA A 13 11.77 -5.94 -0.08
C ALA A 13 11.84 -5.66 1.42
N ASP A 14 12.72 -4.76 1.84
CA ASP A 14 12.85 -4.42 3.26
C ASP A 14 11.63 -3.69 3.77
N PHE A 15 11.13 -2.73 2.99
CA PHE A 15 9.92 -2.00 3.33
C PHE A 15 8.71 -2.93 3.39
N ALA A 16 8.60 -3.84 2.42
CA ALA A 16 7.52 -4.82 2.40
C ALA A 16 7.54 -5.70 3.65
N ARG A 17 8.72 -6.16 4.06
CA ARG A 17 8.87 -6.99 5.27
C ARG A 17 8.50 -6.22 6.52
N ASP A 18 8.87 -4.95 6.60
CA ASP A 18 8.54 -4.10 7.76
C ASP A 18 7.03 -3.91 7.88
N ILE A 19 6.35 -3.68 6.76
CA ILE A 19 4.89 -3.57 6.74
C ILE A 19 4.25 -4.88 7.15
N CYS A 20 4.71 -6.00 6.61
CA CYS A 20 4.20 -7.32 6.99
C CYS A 20 4.36 -7.59 8.48
N ALA A 21 5.53 -7.28 9.03
CA ALA A 21 5.81 -7.47 10.45
C ALA A 21 4.88 -6.63 11.32
N ALA A 22 4.64 -5.38 10.93
CA ALA A 22 3.74 -4.50 11.65
C ALA A 22 2.30 -4.99 11.61
N LEU A 23 1.84 -5.46 10.45
CA LEU A 23 0.47 -5.96 10.30
C LEU A 23 0.24 -7.26 11.05
N GLN A 24 1.25 -8.14 11.08
CA GLN A 24 1.14 -9.44 11.74
C GLN A 24 1.13 -9.36 13.27
N GLN A 25 1.35 -8.18 13.84
CA GLN A 25 1.14 -7.97 15.28
C GLN A 25 -0.32 -8.10 15.67
N PHE A 26 -1.23 -7.98 14.73
CA PHE A 26 -2.66 -8.13 14.98
C PHE A 26 -3.06 -9.59 14.76
N PRO A 27 -3.69 -10.25 15.74
CA PRO A 27 -3.94 -11.71 15.66
C PRO A 27 -4.87 -12.13 14.52
N ASP A 28 -5.75 -11.24 14.08
CA ASP A 28 -6.74 -11.56 13.04
C ASP A 28 -6.25 -11.19 11.64
N VAL A 29 -4.99 -10.77 11.49
CA VAL A 29 -4.45 -10.31 10.22
C VAL A 29 -3.38 -11.26 9.72
N THR A 30 -3.50 -11.64 8.45
CA THR A 30 -2.46 -12.34 7.70
C THR A 30 -1.94 -11.41 6.62
N ALA A 31 -0.65 -11.08 6.67
CA ALA A 31 0.01 -10.26 5.67
C ALA A 31 0.87 -11.14 4.77
N LEU A 32 0.68 -11.02 3.46
CA LEU A 32 1.33 -11.88 2.46
C LEU A 32 2.10 -11.03 1.46
N LEU A 33 3.25 -11.53 1.02
CA LEU A 33 3.98 -10.96 -0.11
C LEU A 33 3.34 -11.41 -1.43
N PRO A 34 3.54 -10.68 -2.54
CA PRO A 34 2.80 -10.93 -3.78
C PRO A 34 2.99 -12.32 -4.39
N HIS A 35 4.14 -12.96 -4.12
CA HIS A 35 4.44 -14.28 -4.67
C HIS A 35 3.74 -15.44 -3.93
N HIS A 36 3.09 -15.16 -2.81
CA HIS A 36 2.41 -16.20 -2.03
C HIS A 36 1.13 -16.62 -2.73
N GLN A 37 0.85 -17.94 -2.73
CA GLN A 37 -0.32 -18.48 -3.42
C GLN A 37 -1.64 -17.94 -2.89
N ALA A 38 -1.72 -17.68 -1.60
CA ALA A 38 -2.96 -17.25 -0.95
C ALA A 38 -3.32 -15.79 -1.24
N VAL A 39 -2.52 -15.04 -2.01
CA VAL A 39 -2.86 -13.66 -2.35
C VAL A 39 -4.14 -13.54 -3.17
N ARG A 40 -4.56 -14.64 -3.82
CA ARG A 40 -5.85 -14.68 -4.54
C ARG A 40 -7.03 -14.44 -3.60
N ASP A 41 -6.87 -14.75 -2.32
CA ASP A 41 -7.90 -14.58 -1.30
C ASP A 41 -7.76 -13.25 -0.54
N ALA A 42 -6.81 -12.41 -0.92
CA ALA A 42 -6.60 -11.14 -0.25
C ALA A 42 -7.80 -10.22 -0.41
N GLN A 43 -8.19 -9.59 0.66
CA GLN A 43 -9.31 -8.65 0.72
C GLN A 43 -8.83 -7.20 0.65
N TYR A 44 -7.59 -6.94 1.06
CA TYR A 44 -6.99 -5.63 1.11
C TYR A 44 -5.57 -5.69 0.58
N ALA A 45 -5.11 -4.57 0.03
CA ALA A 45 -3.74 -4.45 -0.46
C ALA A 45 -3.09 -3.20 0.14
N SER A 46 -1.83 -3.34 0.53
CA SER A 46 -0.96 -2.22 0.88
C SER A 46 0.11 -2.13 -0.20
N CYS A 47 0.19 -1.01 -0.90
CA CYS A 47 0.97 -0.90 -2.13
C CYS A 47 1.94 0.25 -2.11
N TRP A 48 3.16 0.01 -2.61
CA TRP A 48 4.11 1.05 -3.00
C TRP A 48 4.87 0.54 -4.21
N PHE A 49 4.64 1.15 -5.37
CA PHE A 49 5.10 0.64 -6.67
C PHE A 49 4.67 -0.81 -6.89
N PRO A 50 3.35 -1.10 -6.88
CA PRO A 50 2.87 -2.47 -7.01
C PRO A 50 3.06 -3.01 -8.41
N ASP A 51 3.05 -4.35 -8.51
CA ASP A 51 3.04 -5.03 -9.79
C ASP A 51 1.77 -4.68 -10.56
N PRO A 52 1.85 -4.43 -11.88
CA PRO A 52 0.66 -4.15 -12.68
C PRO A 52 -0.40 -5.25 -12.66
N GLN A 53 -0.02 -6.48 -12.26
CA GLN A 53 -0.92 -7.62 -12.20
C GLN A 53 -1.59 -7.80 -10.82
N LEU A 54 -1.47 -6.81 -9.93
CA LEU A 54 -2.04 -6.90 -8.60
C LEU A 54 -3.52 -7.29 -8.63
N LEU A 55 -4.33 -6.62 -9.46
CA LEU A 55 -5.76 -6.89 -9.53
C LEU A 55 -6.07 -8.28 -10.09
N THR A 56 -5.22 -8.75 -11.00
CA THR A 56 -5.38 -10.10 -11.58
C THR A 56 -5.06 -11.17 -10.55
N ARG A 57 -4.02 -10.97 -9.76
CA ARG A 57 -3.59 -11.94 -8.75
C ARG A 57 -4.50 -11.96 -7.54
N SER A 58 -5.12 -10.84 -7.23
CA SER A 58 -5.99 -10.68 -6.05
C SER A 58 -7.35 -10.12 -6.47
N PRO A 59 -8.18 -10.95 -7.10
CA PRO A 59 -9.45 -10.46 -7.67
C PRO A 59 -10.50 -10.08 -6.63
N GLY A 60 -10.33 -10.52 -5.39
CA GLY A 60 -11.29 -10.24 -4.32
C GLY A 60 -10.99 -9.00 -3.48
N LEU A 61 -10.13 -8.12 -3.96
CA LEU A 61 -9.76 -6.93 -3.20
C LEU A 61 -10.96 -6.00 -3.00
N LYS A 62 -11.11 -5.54 -1.76
CA LYS A 62 -12.19 -4.61 -1.35
C LYS A 62 -11.68 -3.19 -1.14
N LEU A 63 -10.37 -3.03 -0.92
CA LEU A 63 -9.76 -1.73 -0.70
C LEU A 63 -8.26 -1.83 -0.97
N ILE A 64 -7.70 -0.79 -1.58
CA ILE A 64 -6.27 -0.67 -1.83
C ILE A 64 -5.77 0.57 -1.09
N GLN A 65 -4.76 0.38 -0.26
CA GLN A 65 -4.11 1.46 0.48
C GLN A 65 -2.74 1.72 -0.13
N ALA A 66 -2.54 2.89 -0.70
CA ALA A 66 -1.20 3.32 -1.10
C ALA A 66 -0.40 3.65 0.15
N ALA A 67 0.81 3.11 0.26
CA ALA A 67 1.71 3.36 1.39
C ALA A 67 2.50 4.65 1.18
N SER A 68 1.87 5.64 0.57
CA SER A 68 2.48 6.91 0.22
C SER A 68 1.41 7.99 0.12
N ALA A 69 1.85 9.25 0.22
CA ALA A 69 0.96 10.39 -0.01
C ALA A 69 0.75 10.62 -1.51
N GLY A 70 1.80 10.49 -2.31
CA GLY A 70 1.71 10.58 -3.76
C GLY A 70 1.20 9.29 -4.39
N VAL A 71 0.46 9.40 -5.48
CA VAL A 71 -0.16 8.24 -6.14
C VAL A 71 0.15 8.18 -7.65
N ASP A 72 0.99 9.08 -8.15
CA ASP A 72 1.32 9.17 -9.59
C ASP A 72 2.02 7.92 -10.11
N HIS A 73 2.71 7.19 -9.23
CA HIS A 73 3.46 6.00 -9.57
C HIS A 73 2.61 4.74 -9.68
N LEU A 74 1.33 4.83 -9.33
CA LEU A 74 0.45 3.66 -9.34
C LEU A 74 0.02 3.32 -10.77
N PRO A 75 -0.11 2.02 -11.09
CA PRO A 75 -0.59 1.62 -12.43
C PRO A 75 -1.97 2.20 -12.72
N PRO A 76 -2.22 2.63 -13.96
CA PRO A 76 -3.52 3.20 -14.34
C PRO A 76 -4.71 2.27 -14.06
N ALA A 77 -4.50 0.95 -14.11
CA ALA A 77 -5.56 -0.02 -13.84
C ALA A 77 -6.15 0.13 -12.43
N LEU A 78 -5.35 0.58 -11.47
CA LEU A 78 -5.84 0.78 -10.10
C LEU A 78 -6.84 1.93 -10.03
N PHE A 79 -6.59 3.00 -10.80
CA PHE A 79 -7.52 4.13 -10.86
C PHE A 79 -8.78 3.81 -11.64
N ALA A 80 -8.67 2.94 -12.65
CA ALA A 80 -9.79 2.54 -13.47
C ALA A 80 -10.70 1.52 -12.80
N SER A 81 -10.24 0.85 -11.76
CA SER A 81 -11.03 -0.17 -11.05
C SER A 81 -12.09 0.50 -10.17
N GLU A 82 -13.12 -0.28 -9.80
CA GLU A 82 -14.14 0.19 -8.88
C GLU A 82 -13.72 0.04 -7.42
N ILE A 83 -12.55 -0.52 -7.17
CA ILE A 83 -12.04 -0.75 -5.82
C ILE A 83 -11.58 0.58 -5.22
N PRO A 84 -12.05 0.95 -4.01
CA PRO A 84 -11.58 2.16 -3.36
C PRO A 84 -10.06 2.19 -3.21
N LEU A 85 -9.46 3.30 -3.60
CA LEU A 85 -8.02 3.52 -3.53
C LEU A 85 -7.76 4.68 -2.56
N CYS A 86 -7.04 4.39 -1.47
CA CYS A 86 -6.72 5.36 -0.44
C CYS A 86 -5.24 5.68 -0.45
N ARG A 87 -4.89 6.86 0.02
CA ARG A 87 -3.50 7.29 0.17
C ARG A 87 -3.25 7.77 1.60
N VAL A 88 -1.98 7.93 1.94
CA VAL A 88 -1.61 8.47 3.25
C VAL A 88 -1.83 9.99 3.24
N ILE A 89 -2.62 10.47 4.20
CA ILE A 89 -2.82 11.89 4.44
C ILE A 89 -2.32 12.17 5.85
N ASP A 90 -1.22 12.92 5.94
CA ASP A 90 -0.55 13.22 7.20
C ASP A 90 -0.26 14.72 7.25
N GLU A 91 -0.93 15.43 8.15
CA GLU A 91 -0.79 16.87 8.29
C GLU A 91 0.64 17.26 8.71
N ASP A 92 1.26 16.47 9.56
CA ASP A 92 2.63 16.75 9.99
C ASP A 92 3.60 16.60 8.81
N PHE A 93 3.40 15.61 7.96
CA PHE A 93 4.22 15.44 6.76
C PHE A 93 4.03 16.62 5.80
N ARG A 94 2.79 17.02 5.55
CA ARG A 94 2.48 18.16 4.68
C ARG A 94 3.12 19.43 5.22
N HIS A 95 3.01 19.66 6.51
CA HIS A 95 3.58 20.84 7.16
C HIS A 95 5.09 20.84 7.07
N GLY A 96 5.74 19.71 7.34
CA GLY A 96 7.18 19.57 7.23
C GLY A 96 7.69 19.77 5.81
N MET A 97 6.98 19.27 4.81
CA MET A 97 7.33 19.48 3.40
C MET A 97 7.20 20.95 3.01
N PHE A 98 6.17 21.62 3.50
CA PHE A 98 6.00 23.07 3.28
C PHE A 98 7.15 23.84 3.88
N GLU A 99 7.52 23.57 5.11
CA GLU A 99 8.63 24.22 5.79
C GLU A 99 9.96 24.00 5.07
N TYR A 100 10.19 22.77 4.63
CA TYR A 100 11.40 22.41 3.88
C TYR A 100 11.49 23.19 2.57
N ALA A 101 10.39 23.25 1.83
CA ALA A 101 10.34 23.98 0.56
C ALA A 101 10.57 25.46 0.77
N LEU A 102 9.94 26.03 1.78
CA LEU A 102 10.11 27.45 2.12
C LEU A 102 11.56 27.74 2.50
N TRP A 103 12.16 26.90 3.34
CA TRP A 103 13.54 27.06 3.75
C TRP A 103 14.49 27.02 2.55
N SER A 104 14.25 26.11 1.61
CA SER A 104 15.07 25.95 0.40
C SER A 104 15.04 27.21 -0.48
N VAL A 105 13.89 27.87 -0.54
CA VAL A 105 13.73 29.11 -1.32
C VAL A 105 14.39 30.31 -0.63
N LEU A 106 14.27 30.40 0.69
CA LEU A 106 14.78 31.54 1.46
C LEU A 106 16.30 31.49 1.73
N TRP A 107 16.86 30.28 1.67
CA TRP A 107 18.27 30.07 1.90
C TRP A 107 19.09 30.31 0.62
#